data_eb9f607b5536d10cea2a11c05a5cb1a0
#
_entry.id   eb9f607b5536d10cea2a11c05a5cb1a0
#
_cell.length_a   1.000
_cell.length_b   1.000
_cell.length_c   1.000
_cell.angle_alpha   90.00
_cell.angle_beta   90.00
_cell.angle_gamma   90.00
#
_symmetry.space_group_name_H-M   'P 1'
#
loop_
_entity.id
_entity.type
_entity.pdbx_description
1 polymer ?
#
loop_
_entity_poly.entity_id
_entity_poly.type
_entity_poly.pdbx_seq_one_letter_code
_entity_poly.pdbx_strand_id
1 'polypeptide(L)'
;MLIIAALVLAACAPAPATEAVSEPAPATEVPAEAAFAEEVSPVVEESVLWTQDYITQIPPIMMMEPYFQIFGQSQVAVPYTYENAVKLAGHSCGAVSGAWTIARKALEVLYSNGEIPVRGQIAVEAPGAEDEWFVGVFGEVITYVTGAAPKTGFIGAEFGETNNLFVRQNKMVYLDAPSGKQPPQLEWIFTRLDNGAKVGVNFNLSVITPIATPERQEMGKKMATGAATPEEAADYYEYWNARAKFVFENADTLEGFFNVKVYQEGTATTADAIVGEPASVAVEDFAWDQAYITEVPPIMMSEPYFGIFGQTSGPVPYYYEEAVKLAGHSCGATTGAWTITRKALEALYPNGEIPVRGQIAVEAPGAEDEWFVGVFGDIITYVTGAAPHTGFNGSEFGIVNPLFVRQNKMVYSEEPTGQLPPMREWIFTRLDTGAKVGVKFNLVIILPIPTPARTEMGKKVAAGLATPEELAGYQKYWNDRAFFVLENADLDGFFTVTIYEE
;
A
#
# COMPACT_ATOMS: atom_id res chain seq x y z
N MET A 1 9.72 -18.37 51.62
CA MET A 1 9.34 -19.65 52.22
C MET A 1 7.82 -19.71 52.25
N LEU A 2 7.23 -20.35 51.28
CA LEU A 2 6.07 -21.25 51.33
C LEU A 2 5.71 -21.61 49.88
N ILE A 3 6.00 -22.88 49.57
CA ILE A 3 5.64 -23.57 48.33
C ILE A 3 4.24 -24.11 48.56
N ILE A 4 3.29 -23.87 47.66
CA ILE A 4 2.03 -24.60 47.58
C ILE A 4 2.00 -25.34 46.26
N ALA A 5 2.16 -26.66 46.36
CA ALA A 5 1.92 -27.60 45.27
C ALA A 5 0.41 -27.89 45.20
N ALA A 6 -0.19 -27.80 44.02
CA ALA A 6 -1.55 -28.25 43.75
C ALA A 6 -1.50 -29.54 42.92
N LEU A 7 -2.03 -30.60 43.48
CA LEU A 7 -2.20 -31.92 42.86
C LEU A 7 -3.23 -31.88 41.73
N VAL A 8 -2.86 -32.54 40.62
CA VAL A 8 -3.77 -32.91 39.55
C VAL A 8 -4.37 -34.29 39.88
N LEU A 9 -5.67 -34.36 40.07
CA LEU A 9 -6.44 -35.61 40.14
C LEU A 9 -6.99 -35.90 38.73
N ALA A 10 -6.48 -36.94 38.11
CA ALA A 10 -7.05 -37.53 36.91
C ALA A 10 -8.27 -38.38 37.26
N ALA A 11 -9.44 -38.03 36.74
CA ALA A 11 -10.64 -38.86 36.77
C ALA A 11 -10.79 -39.58 35.42
N CYS A 12 -10.68 -40.91 35.44
CA CYS A 12 -11.04 -41.77 34.32
C CYS A 12 -12.56 -41.78 34.12
N ALA A 13 -13.04 -41.40 32.93
CA ALA A 13 -14.40 -41.68 32.49
C ALA A 13 -14.33 -42.70 31.30
N PRO A 14 -15.28 -43.65 31.21
CA PRO A 14 -15.25 -44.68 30.16
C PRO A 14 -15.63 -44.09 28.80
N ALA A 15 -15.00 -44.62 27.74
CA ALA A 15 -15.23 -44.26 26.36
C ALA A 15 -16.65 -44.63 25.90
N PRO A 16 -17.34 -43.75 25.17
CA PRO A 16 -18.58 -44.13 24.49
C PRO A 16 -18.30 -44.97 23.25
N ALA A 17 -19.23 -45.90 22.98
CA ALA A 17 -19.19 -46.84 21.88
C ALA A 17 -19.12 -46.15 20.51
N THR A 18 -18.28 -46.68 19.64
CA THR A 18 -18.18 -46.33 18.21
C THR A 18 -19.49 -46.65 17.49
N GLU A 19 -20.23 -45.63 17.06
CA GLU A 19 -21.23 -45.74 16.00
C GLU A 19 -20.53 -45.84 14.66
N ALA A 20 -20.95 -46.79 13.84
CA ALA A 20 -20.44 -47.03 12.53
C ALA A 20 -20.80 -45.83 11.61
N VAL A 21 -19.78 -45.18 11.09
CA VAL A 21 -19.93 -44.12 10.03
C VAL A 21 -20.31 -44.83 8.74
N SER A 22 -21.52 -44.57 8.23
CA SER A 22 -21.95 -44.98 6.91
C SER A 22 -21.17 -44.23 5.83
N GLU A 23 -20.66 -44.94 4.84
CA GLU A 23 -20.01 -44.42 3.65
C GLU A 23 -20.88 -43.33 2.98
N PRO A 24 -20.31 -42.17 2.60
CA PRO A 24 -21.07 -41.20 1.81
C PRO A 24 -21.31 -41.72 0.40
N ALA A 25 -22.54 -41.55 -0.07
CA ALA A 25 -22.97 -41.86 -1.42
C ALA A 25 -22.11 -41.12 -2.48
N PRO A 26 -21.90 -41.68 -3.67
CA PRO A 26 -21.09 -41.04 -4.71
C PRO A 26 -21.71 -39.72 -5.15
N ALA A 27 -20.86 -38.71 -5.27
CA ALA A 27 -21.23 -37.40 -5.76
C ALA A 27 -21.86 -37.46 -7.14
N THR A 28 -23.06 -36.90 -7.25
CA THR A 28 -23.74 -36.72 -8.53
C THR A 28 -22.95 -35.73 -9.38
N GLU A 29 -22.53 -36.14 -10.57
CA GLU A 29 -21.92 -35.24 -11.54
C GLU A 29 -22.88 -34.10 -11.87
N VAL A 30 -22.43 -32.87 -11.63
CA VAL A 30 -23.10 -31.66 -12.09
C VAL A 30 -22.80 -31.50 -13.57
N PRO A 31 -23.80 -31.33 -14.44
CA PRO A 31 -23.56 -31.14 -15.87
C PRO A 31 -22.75 -29.86 -16.10
N ALA A 32 -21.61 -29.98 -16.79
CA ALA A 32 -20.95 -28.85 -17.43
C ALA A 32 -21.81 -28.34 -18.58
N GLU A 33 -21.80 -27.04 -18.76
CA GLU A 33 -22.33 -26.22 -19.86
C GLU A 33 -23.62 -25.45 -19.56
N ALA A 34 -23.38 -24.20 -19.12
CA ALA A 34 -24.08 -23.06 -19.70
C ALA A 34 -23.02 -21.97 -19.88
N ALA A 35 -22.47 -21.91 -21.09
CA ALA A 35 -21.63 -20.82 -21.53
C ALA A 35 -22.50 -19.56 -21.65
N PHE A 36 -22.42 -18.69 -20.67
CA PHE A 36 -22.76 -17.27 -20.84
C PHE A 36 -21.49 -16.56 -21.28
N ALA A 37 -21.27 -16.52 -22.60
CA ALA A 37 -20.41 -15.52 -23.20
C ALA A 37 -21.18 -14.19 -23.13
N GLU A 38 -21.16 -13.49 -22.01
CA GLU A 38 -21.28 -12.06 -22.03
C GLU A 38 -20.01 -11.52 -22.70
N GLU A 39 -20.17 -10.85 -23.82
CA GLU A 39 -19.11 -10.02 -24.41
C GLU A 39 -18.68 -9.02 -23.33
N VAL A 40 -17.59 -9.33 -22.63
CA VAL A 40 -16.88 -8.37 -21.81
C VAL A 40 -16.38 -7.32 -22.79
N SER A 41 -17.09 -6.19 -22.85
CA SER A 41 -16.58 -5.01 -23.55
C SER A 41 -15.18 -4.75 -22.99
N PRO A 42 -14.16 -4.51 -23.84
CA PRO A 42 -12.82 -4.23 -23.35
C PRO A 42 -12.92 -3.08 -22.38
N VAL A 43 -12.38 -3.24 -21.16
CA VAL A 43 -12.22 -2.17 -20.18
C VAL A 43 -11.39 -1.12 -20.91
N VAL A 44 -12.02 -0.02 -21.30
CA VAL A 44 -11.31 1.13 -21.85
C VAL A 44 -10.48 1.64 -20.68
N GLU A 45 -9.17 1.54 -20.79
CA GLU A 45 -8.23 2.14 -19.84
C GLU A 45 -8.54 3.63 -19.80
N GLU A 46 -9.29 4.07 -18.78
CA GLU A 46 -9.51 5.49 -18.51
C GLU A 46 -8.21 6.06 -17.94
N SER A 47 -7.29 6.44 -18.81
CA SER A 47 -6.03 7.06 -18.39
C SER A 47 -6.30 8.34 -17.62
N VAL A 48 -5.48 8.62 -16.60
CA VAL A 48 -5.53 9.90 -15.87
C VAL A 48 -5.31 11.03 -16.85
N LEU A 49 -6.19 12.02 -16.84
CA LEU A 49 -6.04 13.22 -17.66
C LEU A 49 -5.06 14.21 -16.98
N TRP A 50 -3.78 13.82 -16.92
CA TRP A 50 -2.74 14.69 -16.39
C TRP A 50 -2.56 15.94 -17.23
N THR A 51 -2.57 17.10 -16.58
CA THR A 51 -2.25 18.39 -17.20
C THR A 51 -0.76 18.73 -17.08
N GLN A 52 -0.01 17.89 -16.36
CA GLN A 52 1.41 18.04 -16.08
C GLN A 52 2.17 16.80 -16.56
N ASP A 53 2.73 16.87 -17.75
CA ASP A 53 3.40 15.76 -18.45
C ASP A 53 4.53 15.11 -17.62
N TYR A 54 5.25 15.91 -16.82
CA TYR A 54 6.38 15.37 -16.05
C TYR A 54 5.98 14.25 -15.09
N ILE A 55 4.73 14.20 -14.63
CA ILE A 55 4.26 13.19 -13.67
C ILE A 55 4.43 11.78 -14.24
N THR A 56 4.18 11.61 -15.53
CA THR A 56 4.29 10.32 -16.22
C THR A 56 5.66 10.11 -16.90
N GLN A 57 6.47 11.17 -17.02
CA GLN A 57 7.76 11.09 -17.71
C GLN A 57 8.94 10.75 -16.80
N ILE A 58 8.76 10.78 -15.47
CA ILE A 58 9.82 10.38 -14.53
C ILE A 58 10.09 8.88 -14.67
N PRO A 59 11.34 8.48 -14.94
CA PRO A 59 11.69 7.07 -15.06
C PRO A 59 11.28 6.28 -13.80
N PRO A 60 10.67 5.10 -13.95
CA PRO A 60 10.29 4.28 -12.83
C PRO A 60 11.51 3.72 -12.10
N ILE A 61 11.34 3.38 -10.85
CA ILE A 61 12.30 2.59 -10.07
C ILE A 61 11.92 1.12 -10.27
N MET A 62 12.84 0.37 -10.90
CA MET A 62 12.63 -1.06 -11.12
C MET A 62 12.98 -1.82 -9.84
N MET A 63 12.05 -2.64 -9.35
CA MET A 63 12.20 -3.42 -8.13
C MET A 63 11.89 -4.89 -8.37
N MET A 64 12.70 -5.79 -7.85
CA MET A 64 12.32 -7.18 -7.72
C MET A 64 11.41 -7.34 -6.50
N GLU A 65 10.21 -7.90 -6.68
CA GLU A 65 9.28 -8.17 -5.58
C GLU A 65 9.18 -9.69 -5.33
N PRO A 66 9.78 -10.21 -4.27
CA PRO A 66 9.80 -11.63 -3.96
C PRO A 66 8.40 -12.25 -3.77
N TYR A 67 7.46 -11.48 -3.26
CA TYR A 67 6.07 -11.94 -3.14
C TYR A 67 5.43 -12.22 -4.50
N PHE A 68 5.66 -11.35 -5.51
CA PHE A 68 5.13 -11.59 -6.86
C PHE A 68 5.68 -12.87 -7.46
N GLN A 69 6.97 -13.13 -7.24
CA GLN A 69 7.62 -14.34 -7.76
C GLN A 69 7.06 -15.61 -7.11
N ILE A 70 6.96 -15.61 -5.77
CA ILE A 70 6.52 -16.80 -5.04
C ILE A 70 5.04 -17.12 -5.30
N PHE A 71 4.23 -16.09 -5.58
CA PHE A 71 2.82 -16.25 -5.96
C PHE A 71 2.58 -16.38 -7.47
N GLY A 72 3.62 -16.32 -8.30
CA GLY A 72 3.49 -16.43 -9.76
C GLY A 72 2.69 -15.27 -10.36
N GLN A 73 2.92 -14.06 -9.87
CA GLN A 73 2.26 -12.83 -10.34
C GLN A 73 3.16 -11.98 -11.22
N SER A 74 4.47 -12.06 -11.01
CA SER A 74 5.52 -11.56 -11.90
C SER A 74 6.83 -12.26 -11.59
N GLN A 75 7.57 -12.66 -12.63
CA GLN A 75 8.92 -13.24 -12.53
C GLN A 75 10.01 -12.23 -12.88
N VAL A 76 9.64 -11.02 -13.25
CA VAL A 76 10.56 -9.96 -13.67
C VAL A 76 10.48 -8.76 -12.72
N ALA A 77 11.42 -7.84 -12.86
CA ALA A 77 11.38 -6.59 -12.11
C ALA A 77 10.13 -5.77 -12.47
N VAL A 78 9.52 -5.20 -11.46
CA VAL A 78 8.27 -4.45 -11.56
C VAL A 78 8.55 -2.95 -11.54
N PRO A 79 7.96 -2.17 -12.46
CA PRO A 79 8.10 -0.72 -12.46
C PRO A 79 7.25 -0.10 -11.35
N TYR A 80 7.91 0.59 -10.43
CA TYR A 80 7.29 1.50 -9.48
C TYR A 80 7.38 2.90 -10.08
N THR A 81 6.25 3.54 -10.33
CA THR A 81 6.18 4.82 -11.06
C THR A 81 5.99 6.00 -10.12
N TYR A 82 6.51 7.16 -10.51
CA TYR A 82 6.26 8.40 -9.79
C TYR A 82 4.78 8.78 -9.81
N GLU A 83 4.09 8.50 -10.90
CA GLU A 83 2.64 8.67 -11.02
C GLU A 83 1.88 8.00 -9.88
N ASN A 84 2.19 6.73 -9.58
CA ASN A 84 1.54 6.02 -8.48
C ASN A 84 1.91 6.60 -7.11
N ALA A 85 3.13 7.10 -6.92
CA ALA A 85 3.50 7.84 -5.71
C ALA A 85 2.71 9.15 -5.57
N VAL A 86 2.44 9.84 -6.68
CA VAL A 86 1.59 11.04 -6.73
C VAL A 86 0.14 10.70 -6.39
N LYS A 87 -0.41 9.60 -6.93
CA LYS A 87 -1.75 9.12 -6.59
C LYS A 87 -1.86 8.75 -5.10
N LEU A 88 -0.86 8.07 -4.55
CA LEU A 88 -0.79 7.74 -3.12
C LEU A 88 -0.83 9.01 -2.26
N ALA A 89 0.05 9.96 -2.54
CA ALA A 89 0.17 11.21 -1.80
C ALA A 89 -1.01 12.17 -2.02
N GLY A 90 -1.71 12.07 -3.17
CA GLY A 90 -2.80 12.94 -3.57
C GLY A 90 -2.38 14.17 -4.38
N HIS A 91 -1.09 14.44 -4.54
CA HIS A 91 -0.57 15.48 -5.44
C HIS A 91 0.94 15.36 -5.64
N SER A 92 1.42 15.98 -6.71
CA SER A 92 2.85 16.19 -6.92
C SER A 92 3.27 17.55 -6.39
N CYS A 93 4.31 17.56 -5.56
CA CYS A 93 4.94 18.78 -5.03
C CYS A 93 6.42 18.54 -4.73
N GLY A 94 7.15 19.58 -4.29
CA GLY A 94 8.56 19.45 -3.94
C GLY A 94 8.84 18.43 -2.83
N ALA A 95 7.87 18.16 -1.95
CA ALA A 95 8.01 17.15 -0.90
C ALA A 95 7.89 15.72 -1.49
N VAL A 96 6.85 15.45 -2.29
CA VAL A 96 6.63 14.12 -2.91
C VAL A 96 7.74 13.77 -3.89
N SER A 97 8.17 14.73 -4.74
CA SER A 97 9.31 14.53 -5.63
C SER A 97 10.63 14.36 -4.87
N GLY A 98 10.78 15.03 -3.73
CA GLY A 98 11.92 14.85 -2.83
C GLY A 98 11.97 13.45 -2.22
N ALA A 99 10.85 12.94 -1.70
CA ALA A 99 10.75 11.60 -1.12
C ALA A 99 11.06 10.51 -2.16
N TRP A 100 10.51 10.64 -3.37
CA TRP A 100 10.84 9.78 -4.50
C TRP A 100 12.34 9.76 -4.81
N THR A 101 12.94 10.95 -4.89
CA THR A 101 14.36 11.11 -5.19
C THR A 101 15.25 10.57 -4.07
N ILE A 102 14.86 10.72 -2.80
CA ILE A 102 15.56 10.11 -1.65
C ILE A 102 15.62 8.59 -1.82
N ALA A 103 14.47 7.95 -2.10
CA ALA A 103 14.42 6.50 -2.33
C ALA A 103 15.31 6.09 -3.51
N ARG A 104 15.20 6.77 -4.67
CA ARG A 104 16.03 6.51 -5.86
C ARG A 104 17.52 6.58 -5.53
N LYS A 105 17.99 7.67 -4.92
CA LYS A 105 19.42 7.86 -4.60
C LYS A 105 19.94 6.85 -3.59
N ALA A 106 19.14 6.46 -2.61
CA ALA A 106 19.53 5.41 -1.67
C ALA A 106 19.72 4.06 -2.38
N LEU A 107 18.76 3.70 -3.24
CA LEU A 107 18.79 2.43 -3.99
C LEU A 107 19.94 2.39 -4.98
N GLU A 108 20.23 3.48 -5.70
CA GLU A 108 21.37 3.57 -6.62
C GLU A 108 22.71 3.27 -5.94
N VAL A 109 22.88 3.64 -4.67
CA VAL A 109 24.10 3.38 -3.90
C VAL A 109 24.09 1.99 -3.28
N LEU A 110 22.96 1.56 -2.71
CA LEU A 110 22.85 0.24 -2.08
C LEU A 110 22.93 -0.91 -3.08
N TYR A 111 22.48 -0.68 -4.31
CA TYR A 111 22.45 -1.66 -5.41
C TYR A 111 23.31 -1.14 -6.58
N SER A 112 24.58 -0.97 -6.32
CA SER A 112 25.57 -0.51 -7.32
C SER A 112 25.77 -1.57 -8.40
N ASN A 113 26.43 -1.19 -9.52
CA ASN A 113 26.79 -2.10 -10.61
C ASN A 113 25.62 -2.69 -11.42
N GLY A 114 24.45 -2.03 -11.42
CA GLY A 114 23.31 -2.47 -12.21
C GLY A 114 22.50 -3.60 -11.56
N GLU A 115 22.72 -3.88 -10.29
CA GLU A 115 21.85 -4.77 -9.52
C GLU A 115 20.43 -4.18 -9.43
N ILE A 116 19.42 -5.04 -9.60
CA ILE A 116 18.02 -4.63 -9.39
C ILE A 116 17.73 -4.69 -7.89
N PRO A 117 17.24 -3.58 -7.29
CA PRO A 117 16.87 -3.56 -5.89
C PRO A 117 15.76 -4.57 -5.56
N VAL A 118 15.88 -5.22 -4.40
CA VAL A 118 14.92 -6.22 -3.94
C VAL A 118 14.00 -5.61 -2.89
N ARG A 119 12.73 -5.50 -3.22
CA ARG A 119 11.71 -4.93 -2.34
C ARG A 119 11.55 -5.79 -1.08
N GLY A 120 11.53 -5.14 0.08
CA GLY A 120 11.51 -5.81 1.39
C GLY A 120 12.89 -6.22 1.92
N GLN A 121 13.97 -6.17 1.15
CA GLN A 121 15.34 -6.32 1.65
C GLN A 121 15.95 -5.00 2.13
N ILE A 122 15.12 -4.02 2.40
CA ILE A 122 15.54 -2.68 2.81
C ILE A 122 14.84 -2.34 4.12
N ALA A 123 15.59 -1.88 5.11
CA ALA A 123 15.06 -1.22 6.30
C ALA A 123 15.34 0.27 6.23
N VAL A 124 14.43 1.08 6.78
CA VAL A 124 14.51 2.54 6.73
C VAL A 124 14.31 3.13 8.12
N GLU A 125 15.22 4.02 8.53
CA GLU A 125 15.10 4.81 9.73
C GLU A 125 14.70 6.24 9.32
N ALA A 126 13.50 6.67 9.72
CA ALA A 126 13.01 8.01 9.45
C ALA A 126 13.68 9.05 10.39
N PRO A 127 13.89 10.28 9.92
CA PRO A 127 14.58 11.31 10.70
C PRO A 127 13.73 11.98 11.79
N GLY A 128 12.46 11.64 11.90
CA GLY A 128 11.50 12.28 12.80
C GLY A 128 10.33 11.38 13.16
N ALA A 129 9.39 11.92 13.92
CA ALA A 129 8.14 11.27 14.23
C ALA A 129 7.23 11.22 12.99
N GLU A 130 6.31 10.28 12.99
CA GLU A 130 5.40 10.00 11.87
C GLU A 130 4.52 11.22 11.51
N ASP A 131 4.12 12.00 12.51
CA ASP A 131 3.31 13.21 12.37
C ASP A 131 4.15 14.52 12.24
N GLU A 132 5.48 14.41 12.23
CA GLU A 132 6.39 15.55 12.16
C GLU A 132 6.55 16.05 10.72
N TRP A 133 6.03 17.23 10.40
CA TRP A 133 6.17 17.85 9.07
C TRP A 133 5.71 16.94 7.94
N PHE A 134 6.61 16.72 6.96
CA PHE A 134 6.37 15.82 5.82
C PHE A 134 6.96 14.42 6.05
N VAL A 135 7.45 14.10 7.28
CA VAL A 135 8.12 12.83 7.54
C VAL A 135 7.20 11.64 7.24
N GLY A 136 5.95 11.66 7.69
CA GLY A 136 4.99 10.61 7.39
C GLY A 136 4.72 10.46 5.89
N VAL A 137 4.47 11.57 5.18
CA VAL A 137 4.26 11.56 3.72
C VAL A 137 5.47 11.02 2.96
N PHE A 138 6.69 11.41 3.39
CA PHE A 138 7.92 10.87 2.80
C PHE A 138 8.01 9.37 3.05
N GLY A 139 7.69 8.93 4.28
CA GLY A 139 7.67 7.52 4.63
C GLY A 139 6.71 6.71 3.79
N GLU A 140 5.49 7.21 3.50
CA GLU A 140 4.54 6.52 2.60
C GLU A 140 5.11 6.31 1.20
N VAL A 141 5.72 7.35 0.60
CA VAL A 141 6.35 7.24 -0.72
C VAL A 141 7.54 6.28 -0.70
N ILE A 142 8.38 6.33 0.35
CA ILE A 142 9.52 5.43 0.51
C ILE A 142 9.04 3.99 0.74
N THR A 143 8.00 3.77 1.55
CA THR A 143 7.37 2.46 1.77
C THR A 143 6.82 1.88 0.47
N TYR A 144 6.12 2.70 -0.32
CA TYR A 144 5.62 2.29 -1.63
C TYR A 144 6.74 1.73 -2.52
N VAL A 145 7.88 2.40 -2.59
CA VAL A 145 9.02 1.95 -3.40
C VAL A 145 9.71 0.73 -2.78
N THR A 146 10.12 0.83 -1.52
CA THR A 146 11.03 -0.13 -0.88
C THR A 146 10.36 -1.35 -0.27
N GLY A 147 9.05 -1.26 0.03
CA GLY A 147 8.32 -2.23 0.83
C GLY A 147 8.71 -2.24 2.32
N ALA A 148 9.51 -1.26 2.77
CA ALA A 148 9.78 -1.07 4.19
C ALA A 148 8.56 -0.40 4.83
N ALA A 149 7.68 -1.18 5.43
CA ALA A 149 6.47 -0.68 6.07
C ALA A 149 6.67 -0.48 7.59
N PRO A 150 5.89 0.44 8.21
CA PRO A 150 5.81 0.55 9.65
C PRO A 150 5.07 -0.66 10.24
N LYS A 151 4.15 -0.48 11.16
CA LYS A 151 3.35 -1.56 11.75
C LYS A 151 2.32 -2.16 10.78
N THR A 152 1.98 -1.47 9.70
CA THR A 152 0.94 -1.87 8.73
C THR A 152 1.35 -3.01 7.81
N GLY A 153 2.65 -3.29 7.64
CA GLY A 153 3.15 -4.25 6.67
C GLY A 153 2.82 -5.71 6.95
N PHE A 154 2.95 -6.56 5.94
CA PHE A 154 2.84 -8.02 6.09
C PHE A 154 3.91 -8.56 7.03
N ILE A 155 3.50 -9.50 7.90
CA ILE A 155 4.40 -10.19 8.85
C ILE A 155 5.11 -11.42 8.25
N GLY A 156 4.72 -11.87 7.06
CA GLY A 156 5.33 -13.02 6.38
C GLY A 156 5.17 -14.36 7.11
N ALA A 157 4.16 -14.50 7.99
CA ALA A 157 3.99 -15.67 8.85
C ALA A 157 3.86 -16.99 8.09
N GLU A 158 3.32 -16.96 6.87
CA GLU A 158 3.18 -18.11 5.97
C GLU A 158 4.51 -18.69 5.50
N PHE A 159 5.60 -17.93 5.56
CA PHE A 159 6.94 -18.34 5.12
C PHE A 159 7.92 -18.59 6.27
N GLY A 160 7.46 -18.45 7.50
CA GLY A 160 8.26 -18.49 8.73
C GLY A 160 8.63 -17.09 9.21
N GLU A 161 8.41 -16.85 10.49
CA GLU A 161 8.54 -15.54 11.16
C GLU A 161 9.94 -14.89 11.04
N THR A 162 10.95 -15.65 10.64
CA THR A 162 12.33 -15.17 10.49
C THR A 162 12.77 -14.94 9.05
N ASN A 163 11.88 -15.15 8.08
CA ASN A 163 12.24 -14.92 6.68
C ASN A 163 12.14 -13.42 6.34
N ASN A 164 13.25 -12.70 6.52
CA ASN A 164 13.33 -11.26 6.29
C ASN A 164 12.91 -10.83 4.87
N LEU A 165 12.95 -11.74 3.89
CA LEU A 165 12.57 -11.44 2.52
C LEU A 165 11.06 -11.11 2.39
N PHE A 166 10.23 -11.72 3.24
CA PHE A 166 8.77 -11.59 3.20
C PHE A 166 8.19 -10.75 4.35
N VAL A 167 8.93 -10.51 5.41
CA VAL A 167 8.51 -9.56 6.45
C VAL A 167 8.61 -8.15 5.90
N ARG A 168 7.53 -7.39 5.99
CA ARG A 168 7.47 -5.96 5.62
C ARG A 168 7.34 -5.07 6.85
N GLN A 169 6.60 -5.56 7.85
CA GLN A 169 6.30 -4.87 9.09
C GLN A 169 7.57 -4.48 9.86
N ASN A 170 7.55 -3.30 10.48
CA ASN A 170 8.62 -2.74 11.30
C ASN A 170 9.97 -2.55 10.57
N LYS A 171 9.95 -2.42 9.25
CA LYS A 171 11.13 -2.05 8.45
C LYS A 171 11.24 -0.55 8.18
N MET A 172 10.16 0.19 8.33
CA MET A 172 10.14 1.65 8.46
C MET A 172 10.02 1.97 9.94
N VAL A 173 10.98 2.70 10.48
CA VAL A 173 11.02 3.07 11.90
C VAL A 173 11.04 4.57 12.03
N TYR A 174 10.01 5.12 12.64
CA TYR A 174 9.91 6.53 13.01
C TYR A 174 10.43 6.77 14.43
N LEU A 175 10.75 8.00 14.77
CA LEU A 175 11.06 8.38 16.15
C LEU A 175 9.76 8.41 16.98
N ASP A 176 9.86 8.07 18.26
CA ASP A 176 8.72 8.11 19.20
C ASP A 176 8.24 9.55 19.50
N ALA A 177 9.04 10.55 19.20
CA ALA A 177 8.73 11.96 19.42
C ALA A 177 9.34 12.84 18.32
N PRO A 178 8.75 14.01 18.04
CA PRO A 178 9.28 14.94 17.07
C PRO A 178 10.76 15.28 17.33
N SER A 179 11.57 15.19 16.27
CA SER A 179 13.00 15.49 16.34
C SER A 179 13.30 16.97 16.55
N GLY A 180 12.36 17.85 16.21
CA GLY A 180 12.53 19.30 16.18
C GLY A 180 13.50 19.80 15.11
N LYS A 181 13.99 18.92 14.25
CA LYS A 181 14.90 19.26 13.17
C LYS A 181 14.14 19.80 11.96
N GLN A 182 14.82 20.64 11.21
CA GLN A 182 14.32 21.21 9.94
C GLN A 182 15.19 20.69 8.79
N PRO A 183 14.67 20.59 7.55
CA PRO A 183 15.54 20.40 6.40
C PRO A 183 16.62 21.52 6.35
N PRO A 184 17.89 21.21 6.02
CA PRO A 184 18.42 19.95 5.52
C PRO A 184 18.92 18.95 6.58
N GLN A 185 18.49 19.04 7.82
CA GLN A 185 19.00 18.21 8.92
C GLN A 185 18.29 16.83 9.02
N LEU A 186 17.25 16.63 8.20
CA LEU A 186 16.48 15.39 8.18
C LEU A 186 17.14 14.37 7.26
N GLU A 187 17.86 13.40 7.82
CA GLU A 187 18.56 12.37 7.11
C GLU A 187 17.80 11.04 7.19
N TRP A 188 17.40 10.51 6.04
CA TRP A 188 16.79 9.20 5.90
C TRP A 188 17.88 8.15 5.81
N ILE A 189 17.86 7.13 6.67
CA ILE A 189 18.86 6.06 6.69
C ILE A 189 18.26 4.79 6.10
N PHE A 190 18.94 4.23 5.11
CA PHE A 190 18.56 2.99 4.45
C PHE A 190 19.62 1.92 4.73
N THR A 191 19.16 0.74 5.09
CA THR A 191 20.01 -0.43 5.33
C THR A 191 19.57 -1.57 4.43
N ARG A 192 20.49 -2.06 3.60
CA ARG A 192 20.30 -3.28 2.80
C ARG A 192 20.52 -4.50 3.70
N LEU A 193 19.49 -5.33 3.86
CA LEU A 193 19.42 -6.36 4.91
C LEU A 193 20.22 -7.63 4.60
N ASP A 194 20.47 -7.93 3.32
CA ASP A 194 21.22 -9.13 2.90
C ASP A 194 22.73 -8.99 3.08
N ASN A 195 23.27 -7.78 3.00
CA ASN A 195 24.71 -7.53 3.07
C ASN A 195 25.14 -6.48 4.10
N GLY A 196 24.18 -5.80 4.74
CA GLY A 196 24.44 -4.81 5.77
C GLY A 196 24.90 -3.43 5.26
N ALA A 197 24.90 -3.18 3.95
CA ALA A 197 25.22 -1.86 3.42
C ALA A 197 24.25 -0.81 3.99
N LYS A 198 24.81 0.35 4.37
CA LYS A 198 24.02 1.41 5.02
C LYS A 198 24.36 2.79 4.45
N VAL A 199 23.33 3.51 4.00
CA VAL A 199 23.45 4.85 3.43
C VAL A 199 22.46 5.81 4.08
N GLY A 200 22.86 7.07 4.19
CA GLY A 200 22.01 8.17 4.59
C GLY A 200 21.79 9.13 3.43
N VAL A 201 20.57 9.64 3.30
CA VAL A 201 20.22 10.64 2.28
C VAL A 201 19.53 11.82 2.94
N ASN A 202 20.12 13.01 2.77
CA ASN A 202 19.53 14.28 3.16
C ASN A 202 18.99 14.99 1.94
N PHE A 203 17.84 15.62 2.10
CA PHE A 203 17.21 16.49 1.11
C PHE A 203 17.14 17.91 1.62
N ASN A 204 17.78 18.82 0.94
CA ASN A 204 17.77 20.24 1.29
C ASN A 204 16.61 20.99 0.62
N LEU A 205 15.42 20.84 1.17
CA LEU A 205 14.20 21.48 0.67
C LEU A 205 14.32 23.01 0.57
N SER A 206 15.23 23.65 1.34
CA SER A 206 15.42 25.10 1.32
C SER A 206 16.02 25.63 0.01
N VAL A 207 16.59 24.75 -0.80
CA VAL A 207 17.13 25.08 -2.13
C VAL A 207 16.01 25.30 -3.15
N ILE A 208 14.84 24.70 -2.94
CA ILE A 208 13.68 24.92 -3.80
C ILE A 208 13.09 26.28 -3.51
N THR A 209 13.39 27.26 -4.33
CA THR A 209 12.89 28.64 -4.13
C THR A 209 11.76 28.97 -5.13
N PRO A 210 10.91 29.91 -4.74
CA PRO A 210 10.77 30.51 -3.41
C PRO A 210 10.01 29.61 -2.46
N ILE A 211 10.45 29.60 -1.19
CA ILE A 211 9.71 29.00 -0.09
C ILE A 211 8.37 29.73 0.08
N ALA A 212 7.38 29.10 0.67
CA ALA A 212 6.07 29.68 0.93
C ALA A 212 6.19 31.06 1.61
N THR A 213 5.96 32.12 0.83
CA THR A 213 5.88 33.49 1.35
C THR A 213 4.47 33.77 1.88
N PRO A 214 4.26 34.83 2.70
CA PRO A 214 2.92 35.21 3.11
C PRO A 214 1.95 35.41 1.93
N GLU A 215 2.45 35.93 0.80
CA GLU A 215 1.66 36.14 -0.41
C GLU A 215 1.21 34.79 -1.01
N ARG A 216 2.07 33.77 -0.99
CA ARG A 216 1.74 32.43 -1.45
C ARG A 216 0.75 31.71 -0.53
N GLN A 217 0.85 31.96 0.79
CA GLN A 217 -0.15 31.44 1.74
C GLN A 217 -1.53 32.09 1.50
N GLU A 218 -1.57 33.41 1.28
CA GLU A 218 -2.84 34.08 0.93
C GLU A 218 -3.40 33.58 -0.40
N MET A 219 -2.55 33.29 -1.39
CA MET A 219 -2.97 32.69 -2.65
C MET A 219 -3.54 31.27 -2.41
N GLY A 220 -2.87 30.46 -1.58
CA GLY A 220 -3.37 29.15 -1.19
C GLY A 220 -4.77 29.21 -0.55
N LYS A 221 -5.03 30.19 0.31
CA LYS A 221 -6.37 30.42 0.90
C LYS A 221 -7.40 30.77 -0.18
N LYS A 222 -7.06 31.65 -1.12
CA LYS A 222 -7.95 31.99 -2.24
C LYS A 222 -8.26 30.76 -3.08
N MET A 223 -7.24 29.96 -3.41
CA MET A 223 -7.41 28.70 -4.13
C MET A 223 -8.34 27.75 -3.38
N ALA A 224 -8.09 27.52 -2.09
CA ALA A 224 -8.86 26.59 -1.26
C ALA A 224 -10.31 27.01 -1.03
N THR A 225 -10.63 28.31 -1.19
CA THR A 225 -11.97 28.88 -1.05
C THR A 225 -12.66 29.16 -2.39
N GLY A 226 -12.00 28.89 -3.52
CA GLY A 226 -12.52 29.23 -4.85
C GLY A 226 -12.58 30.73 -5.14
N ALA A 227 -11.85 31.54 -4.39
CA ALA A 227 -11.83 33.00 -4.53
C ALA A 227 -10.72 33.53 -5.46
N ALA A 228 -9.85 32.64 -5.96
CA ALA A 228 -8.78 33.00 -6.90
C ALA A 228 -9.35 33.30 -8.28
N THR A 229 -8.79 34.32 -8.97
CA THR A 229 -9.09 34.55 -10.38
C THR A 229 -8.41 33.47 -11.25
N PRO A 230 -8.81 33.29 -12.52
CA PRO A 230 -8.13 32.35 -13.43
C PRO A 230 -6.63 32.61 -13.56
N GLU A 231 -6.21 33.89 -13.60
CA GLU A 231 -4.80 34.28 -13.69
C GLU A 231 -4.05 33.92 -12.39
N GLU A 232 -4.65 34.18 -11.24
CA GLU A 232 -4.10 33.82 -9.93
C GLU A 232 -3.97 32.29 -9.78
N ALA A 233 -4.96 31.54 -10.28
CA ALA A 233 -4.93 30.09 -10.28
C ALA A 233 -3.80 29.55 -11.18
N ALA A 234 -3.64 30.10 -12.40
CA ALA A 234 -2.58 29.70 -13.32
C ALA A 234 -1.18 29.94 -12.73
N ASP A 235 -0.95 31.13 -12.12
CA ASP A 235 0.31 31.43 -11.43
C ASP A 235 0.57 30.47 -10.23
N TYR A 236 -0.48 30.09 -9.51
CA TYR A 236 -0.38 29.14 -8.41
C TYR A 236 -0.03 27.73 -8.89
N TYR A 237 -0.65 27.27 -10.00
CA TYR A 237 -0.34 25.98 -10.62
C TYR A 237 1.11 25.93 -11.12
N GLU A 238 1.55 26.97 -11.81
CA GLU A 238 2.93 27.06 -12.30
C GLU A 238 3.92 26.99 -11.14
N TYR A 239 3.70 27.79 -10.09
CA TYR A 239 4.56 27.81 -8.92
C TYR A 239 4.75 26.43 -8.28
N TRP A 240 3.68 25.67 -8.04
CA TRP A 240 3.76 24.38 -7.36
C TRP A 240 4.37 23.30 -8.28
N ASN A 241 3.99 23.28 -9.54
CA ASN A 241 4.50 22.29 -10.49
C ASN A 241 5.97 22.55 -10.85
N ALA A 242 6.39 23.82 -10.97
CA ALA A 242 7.79 24.17 -11.18
C ALA A 242 8.68 23.71 -10.03
N ARG A 243 8.19 23.74 -8.78
CA ARG A 243 8.92 23.24 -7.61
C ARG A 243 9.11 21.72 -7.66
N ALA A 244 8.11 20.96 -8.06
CA ALA A 244 8.22 19.52 -8.22
C ALA A 244 9.19 19.16 -9.37
N LYS A 245 9.09 19.83 -10.52
CA LYS A 245 10.02 19.67 -11.66
C LYS A 245 11.46 20.00 -11.27
N PHE A 246 11.67 21.09 -10.55
CA PHE A 246 12.99 21.53 -10.09
C PHE A 246 13.74 20.42 -9.35
N VAL A 247 13.04 19.62 -8.53
CA VAL A 247 13.66 18.49 -7.83
C VAL A 247 14.27 17.51 -8.80
N PHE A 248 13.53 17.06 -9.80
CA PHE A 248 14.02 16.08 -10.77
C PHE A 248 15.12 16.62 -11.69
N GLU A 249 15.00 17.87 -12.12
CA GLU A 249 15.96 18.51 -13.01
C GLU A 249 17.31 18.76 -12.34
N ASN A 250 17.32 18.95 -11.03
CA ASN A 250 18.52 19.38 -10.29
C ASN A 250 19.04 18.36 -9.27
N ALA A 251 18.36 17.23 -9.09
CA ALA A 251 18.70 16.24 -8.08
C ALA A 251 20.14 15.69 -8.18
N ASP A 252 20.65 15.55 -9.41
CA ASP A 252 21.94 14.94 -9.71
C ASP A 252 23.05 15.94 -9.98
N THR A 253 22.70 17.23 -10.18
CA THR A 253 23.64 18.26 -10.63
C THR A 253 23.88 19.38 -9.64
N LEU A 254 22.89 19.69 -8.78
CA LEU A 254 23.00 20.80 -7.84
C LEU A 254 23.65 20.35 -6.53
N GLU A 255 24.86 20.86 -6.29
CA GLU A 255 25.63 20.53 -5.08
C GLU A 255 24.87 20.92 -3.79
N GLY A 256 24.86 20.04 -2.81
CA GLY A 256 24.21 20.25 -1.52
C GLY A 256 22.68 20.16 -1.56
N PHE A 257 22.08 19.84 -2.70
CA PHE A 257 20.63 19.63 -2.81
C PHE A 257 20.20 18.29 -2.23
N PHE A 258 20.87 17.21 -2.68
CA PHE A 258 20.80 15.90 -2.05
C PHE A 258 22.22 15.50 -1.62
N ASN A 259 22.37 15.16 -0.34
CA ASN A 259 23.63 14.65 0.18
C ASN A 259 23.48 13.17 0.50
N VAL A 260 24.30 12.35 -0.12
CA VAL A 260 24.33 10.91 0.11
C VAL A 260 25.60 10.57 0.88
N LYS A 261 25.44 9.84 1.98
CA LYS A 261 26.55 9.43 2.86
C LYS A 261 26.53 7.92 3.04
N VAL A 262 27.62 7.26 2.69
CA VAL A 262 27.83 5.84 2.97
C VAL A 262 28.31 5.70 4.40
N TYR A 263 27.58 4.96 5.22
CA TYR A 263 27.93 4.65 6.61
C TYR A 263 28.64 3.31 6.74
N GLN A 264 28.18 2.34 5.94
CA GLN A 264 28.72 1.00 5.91
C GLN A 264 28.65 0.45 4.49
N GLU A 265 29.77 -0.04 3.98
CA GLU A 265 29.80 -0.81 2.74
C GLU A 265 29.26 -2.22 3.01
N GLY A 266 28.57 -2.80 2.02
CA GLY A 266 28.07 -4.15 2.12
C GLY A 266 29.21 -5.17 2.18
N THR A 267 29.04 -6.21 3.00
CA THR A 267 29.90 -7.39 2.91
C THR A 267 29.52 -8.16 1.64
N ALA A 268 30.53 -8.65 0.90
CA ALA A 268 30.24 -9.51 -0.25
C ALA A 268 29.48 -10.75 0.23
N THR A 269 28.20 -10.82 -0.09
CA THR A 269 27.40 -12.02 0.13
C THR A 269 27.49 -12.87 -1.11
N THR A 270 27.77 -14.17 -0.92
CA THR A 270 27.31 -15.15 -1.88
C THR A 270 25.79 -15.17 -1.69
N ALA A 271 25.06 -14.44 -2.54
CA ALA A 271 23.62 -14.46 -2.52
C ALA A 271 23.20 -15.94 -2.67
N ASP A 272 22.62 -16.51 -1.62
CA ASP A 272 21.83 -17.71 -1.76
C ASP A 272 20.65 -17.29 -2.66
N ALA A 273 20.80 -17.62 -3.95
CA ALA A 273 19.88 -17.24 -5.00
C ALA A 273 18.56 -17.98 -4.79
N ILE A 274 17.67 -17.40 -3.97
CA ILE A 274 16.26 -17.80 -3.94
C ILE A 274 15.55 -17.31 -5.20
N VAL A 275 16.14 -16.35 -5.88
CA VAL A 275 15.61 -15.73 -7.10
C VAL A 275 16.66 -15.85 -8.18
N GLY A 276 16.35 -16.57 -9.27
CA GLY A 276 17.22 -16.62 -10.44
C GLY A 276 17.59 -15.19 -10.89
N GLU A 277 18.73 -15.02 -11.58
CA GLU A 277 19.14 -13.71 -12.08
C GLU A 277 17.96 -13.05 -12.79
N PRO A 278 17.50 -11.86 -12.31
CA PRO A 278 16.36 -11.20 -12.91
C PRO A 278 16.71 -10.81 -14.34
N ALA A 279 15.87 -11.18 -15.28
CA ALA A 279 15.95 -10.63 -16.61
C ALA A 279 15.65 -9.13 -16.51
N SER A 280 16.57 -8.29 -17.01
CA SER A 280 16.29 -6.88 -17.22
C SER A 280 15.25 -6.78 -18.33
N VAL A 281 14.01 -6.46 -17.96
CA VAL A 281 12.90 -6.21 -18.89
C VAL A 281 12.80 -4.71 -19.07
N ALA A 282 12.63 -4.24 -20.31
CA ALA A 282 12.27 -2.84 -20.54
C ALA A 282 10.93 -2.55 -19.88
N VAL A 283 10.74 -1.33 -19.38
CA VAL A 283 9.52 -0.94 -18.64
C VAL A 283 8.26 -1.18 -19.46
N GLU A 284 8.34 -0.94 -20.75
CA GLU A 284 7.30 -1.13 -21.74
C GLU A 284 6.91 -2.60 -22.00
N ASP A 285 7.78 -3.53 -21.57
CA ASP A 285 7.55 -4.97 -21.72
C ASP A 285 7.03 -5.62 -20.42
N PHE A 286 6.82 -4.85 -19.34
CA PHE A 286 6.27 -5.39 -18.10
C PHE A 286 4.81 -5.81 -18.30
N ALA A 287 4.50 -7.04 -17.94
CA ALA A 287 3.14 -7.56 -17.89
C ALA A 287 2.98 -8.47 -16.65
N TRP A 288 1.79 -8.48 -16.10
CA TRP A 288 1.44 -9.40 -15.03
C TRP A 288 1.24 -10.82 -15.58
N ASP A 289 1.75 -11.82 -14.84
CA ASP A 289 1.51 -13.23 -15.16
C ASP A 289 0.04 -13.66 -14.85
N GLN A 290 -0.70 -12.82 -14.11
CA GLN A 290 -2.09 -13.05 -13.73
C GLN A 290 -2.97 -11.92 -14.28
N ALA A 291 -3.74 -12.22 -15.32
CA ALA A 291 -4.56 -11.26 -16.05
C ALA A 291 -5.58 -10.53 -15.16
N TYR A 292 -6.18 -11.23 -14.17
CA TYR A 292 -7.19 -10.64 -13.30
C TYR A 292 -6.69 -9.39 -12.54
N ILE A 293 -5.37 -9.22 -12.36
CA ILE A 293 -4.81 -8.06 -11.64
C ILE A 293 -5.12 -6.75 -12.38
N THR A 294 -5.11 -6.78 -13.71
CA THR A 294 -5.40 -5.61 -14.56
C THR A 294 -6.83 -5.53 -15.05
N GLU A 295 -7.60 -6.62 -14.93
CA GLU A 295 -8.99 -6.68 -15.39
C GLU A 295 -10.00 -6.12 -14.38
N VAL A 296 -9.58 -5.85 -13.13
CA VAL A 296 -10.44 -5.25 -12.11
C VAL A 296 -10.77 -3.80 -12.49
N PRO A 297 -12.05 -3.43 -12.65
CA PRO A 297 -12.41 -2.05 -12.95
C PRO A 297 -11.89 -1.08 -11.89
N PRO A 298 -11.40 0.11 -12.29
CA PRO A 298 -10.88 1.09 -11.34
C PRO A 298 -11.98 1.66 -10.42
N ILE A 299 -11.54 2.21 -9.30
CA ILE A 299 -12.39 3.06 -8.45
C ILE A 299 -12.11 4.51 -8.85
N MET A 300 -13.14 5.19 -9.38
CA MET A 300 -13.03 6.59 -9.80
C MET A 300 -13.14 7.51 -8.58
N MET A 301 -12.18 8.42 -8.40
CA MET A 301 -12.16 9.37 -7.29
C MET A 301 -11.96 10.79 -7.80
N SER A 302 -12.66 11.75 -7.22
CA SER A 302 -12.31 13.17 -7.32
C SER A 302 -11.22 13.48 -6.29
N GLU A 303 -10.04 13.97 -6.73
CA GLU A 303 -8.95 14.36 -5.83
C GLU A 303 -8.81 15.88 -5.79
N PRO A 304 -9.24 16.54 -4.71
CA PRO A 304 -9.21 17.99 -4.60
C PRO A 304 -7.79 18.59 -4.67
N TYR A 305 -6.78 17.86 -4.20
CA TYR A 305 -5.40 18.32 -4.29
C TYR A 305 -4.92 18.42 -5.74
N PHE A 306 -5.30 17.48 -6.61
CA PHE A 306 -4.95 17.58 -8.02
C PHE A 306 -5.58 18.80 -8.67
N GLY A 307 -6.84 19.10 -8.34
CA GLY A 307 -7.54 20.27 -8.84
C GLY A 307 -6.89 21.58 -8.38
N ILE A 308 -6.56 21.69 -7.08
CA ILE A 308 -6.01 22.94 -6.52
C ILE A 308 -4.58 23.20 -6.97
N PHE A 309 -3.83 22.19 -7.43
CA PHE A 309 -2.51 22.32 -8.02
C PHE A 309 -2.52 22.27 -9.57
N GLY A 310 -3.70 22.18 -10.17
CA GLY A 310 -3.85 22.12 -11.62
C GLY A 310 -3.12 20.93 -12.24
N GLN A 311 -3.29 19.72 -11.65
CA GLN A 311 -2.57 18.51 -12.09
C GLN A 311 -3.45 17.54 -12.88
N THR A 312 -4.77 17.58 -12.67
CA THR A 312 -5.75 16.84 -13.47
C THR A 312 -6.94 17.72 -13.84
N SER A 313 -7.65 17.34 -14.90
CA SER A 313 -8.88 18.02 -15.35
C SER A 313 -10.16 17.28 -14.99
N GLY A 314 -10.08 16.14 -14.30
CA GLY A 314 -11.24 15.30 -13.97
C GLY A 314 -10.97 14.28 -12.88
N PRO A 315 -11.91 13.36 -12.66
CA PRO A 315 -11.73 12.24 -11.76
C PRO A 315 -10.53 11.38 -12.14
N VAL A 316 -9.94 10.73 -11.14
CA VAL A 316 -8.75 9.90 -11.29
C VAL A 316 -9.12 8.45 -11.05
N PRO A 317 -8.78 7.54 -11.97
CA PRO A 317 -8.91 6.10 -11.76
C PRO A 317 -7.84 5.61 -10.79
N TYR A 318 -8.26 4.90 -9.77
CA TYR A 318 -7.39 4.12 -8.88
C TYR A 318 -7.53 2.66 -9.28
N TYR A 319 -6.43 2.04 -9.71
CA TYR A 319 -6.43 0.67 -10.23
C TYR A 319 -6.07 -0.35 -9.14
N TYR A 320 -6.64 -1.54 -9.25
CA TYR A 320 -6.32 -2.64 -8.33
C TYR A 320 -4.85 -3.04 -8.42
N GLU A 321 -4.25 -3.05 -9.61
CA GLU A 321 -2.82 -3.35 -9.79
C GLU A 321 -1.90 -2.40 -8.99
N GLU A 322 -2.29 -1.14 -8.81
CA GLU A 322 -1.54 -0.16 -8.02
C GLU A 322 -1.61 -0.51 -6.51
N ALA A 323 -2.78 -0.97 -6.04
CA ALA A 323 -2.95 -1.50 -4.69
C ALA A 323 -2.15 -2.80 -4.49
N VAL A 324 -2.05 -3.64 -5.51
CA VAL A 324 -1.20 -4.85 -5.52
C VAL A 324 0.28 -4.48 -5.44
N LYS A 325 0.75 -3.47 -6.18
CA LYS A 325 2.11 -2.95 -6.07
C LYS A 325 2.41 -2.40 -4.67
N LEU A 326 1.47 -1.64 -4.09
CA LEU A 326 1.60 -1.11 -2.72
C LEU A 326 1.74 -2.25 -1.70
N ALA A 327 0.84 -3.22 -1.72
CA ALA A 327 0.82 -4.36 -0.81
C ALA A 327 1.99 -5.34 -1.03
N GLY A 328 2.50 -5.45 -2.26
CA GLY A 328 3.55 -6.38 -2.67
C GLY A 328 3.03 -7.72 -3.22
N HIS A 329 1.74 -8.00 -3.16
CA HIS A 329 1.12 -9.14 -3.83
C HIS A 329 -0.40 -9.05 -3.86
N SER A 330 -1.02 -9.79 -4.79
CA SER A 330 -2.45 -10.04 -4.79
C SER A 330 -2.77 -11.33 -4.02
N CYS A 331 -3.66 -11.25 -3.06
CA CYS A 331 -4.19 -12.39 -2.30
C CYS A 331 -5.60 -12.09 -1.81
N GLY A 332 -6.24 -13.06 -1.14
CA GLY A 332 -7.58 -12.86 -0.59
C GLY A 332 -7.70 -11.67 0.39
N ALA A 333 -6.61 -11.27 1.06
CA ALA A 333 -6.60 -10.08 1.91
C ALA A 333 -6.58 -8.79 1.07
N THR A 334 -5.68 -8.70 0.09
CA THR A 334 -5.55 -7.52 -0.79
C THR A 334 -6.82 -7.27 -1.60
N THR A 335 -7.39 -8.35 -2.20
CA THR A 335 -8.68 -8.27 -2.92
C THR A 335 -9.83 -7.94 -1.98
N GLY A 336 -9.79 -8.47 -0.75
CA GLY A 336 -10.79 -8.17 0.29
C GLY A 336 -10.81 -6.70 0.68
N ALA A 337 -9.64 -6.10 0.93
CA ALA A 337 -9.51 -4.67 1.25
C ALA A 337 -10.01 -3.77 0.11
N TRP A 338 -9.63 -4.11 -1.12
CA TRP A 338 -10.13 -3.42 -2.33
C TRP A 338 -11.66 -3.48 -2.42
N THR A 339 -12.24 -4.67 -2.25
CA THR A 339 -13.69 -4.87 -2.34
C THR A 339 -14.45 -4.19 -1.20
N ILE A 340 -13.91 -4.21 0.04
CA ILE A 340 -14.46 -3.44 1.17
C ILE A 340 -14.55 -1.97 0.79
N THR A 341 -13.46 -1.40 0.26
CA THR A 341 -13.40 0.01 -0.13
C THR A 341 -14.42 0.33 -1.20
N ARG A 342 -14.49 -0.46 -2.26
CA ARG A 342 -15.48 -0.30 -3.34
C ARG A 342 -16.91 -0.30 -2.81
N LYS A 343 -17.29 -1.33 -2.05
CA LYS A 343 -18.66 -1.45 -1.51
C LYS A 343 -19.03 -0.32 -0.55
N ALA A 344 -18.08 0.15 0.25
CA ALA A 344 -18.29 1.30 1.12
C ALA A 344 -18.55 2.58 0.32
N LEU A 345 -17.74 2.83 -0.71
CA LEU A 345 -17.89 4.00 -1.57
C LEU A 345 -19.18 3.97 -2.39
N GLU A 346 -19.56 2.83 -2.94
CA GLU A 346 -20.83 2.65 -3.64
C GLU A 346 -22.03 2.95 -2.74
N ALA A 347 -21.97 2.57 -1.46
CA ALA A 347 -23.05 2.84 -0.50
C ALA A 347 -23.06 4.28 0.00
N LEU A 348 -21.89 4.93 0.16
CA LEU A 348 -21.77 6.33 0.61
C LEU A 348 -22.07 7.34 -0.51
N TYR A 349 -21.84 6.95 -1.77
CA TYR A 349 -22.03 7.80 -2.95
C TYR A 349 -22.99 7.11 -3.93
N PRO A 350 -24.29 7.00 -3.58
CA PRO A 350 -25.26 6.34 -4.42
C PRO A 350 -25.53 7.14 -5.72
N ASN A 351 -26.19 6.51 -6.68
CA ASN A 351 -26.62 7.13 -7.94
C ASN A 351 -25.49 7.59 -8.88
N GLY A 352 -24.30 7.00 -8.77
CA GLY A 352 -23.18 7.32 -9.63
C GLY A 352 -22.45 8.62 -9.28
N GLU A 353 -22.64 9.13 -8.07
CA GLU A 353 -21.80 10.20 -7.54
C GLU A 353 -20.35 9.74 -7.48
N ILE A 354 -19.42 10.62 -7.90
CA ILE A 354 -17.98 10.33 -7.79
C ILE A 354 -17.52 10.62 -6.37
N PRO A 355 -16.96 9.63 -5.65
CA PRO A 355 -16.43 9.83 -4.32
C PRO A 355 -15.30 10.87 -4.29
N VAL A 356 -15.26 11.67 -3.22
CA VAL A 356 -14.28 12.72 -3.04
C VAL A 356 -13.19 12.27 -2.08
N ARG A 357 -11.98 12.11 -2.60
CA ARG A 357 -10.81 11.69 -1.82
C ARG A 357 -10.50 12.71 -0.74
N GLY A 358 -10.31 12.23 0.49
CA GLY A 358 -10.14 13.05 1.68
C GLY A 358 -11.44 13.55 2.34
N GLN A 359 -12.62 13.34 1.75
CA GLN A 359 -13.92 13.54 2.41
C GLN A 359 -14.44 12.26 3.09
N ILE A 360 -13.57 11.32 3.35
CA ILE A 360 -13.91 10.04 3.96
C ILE A 360 -13.04 9.86 5.20
N ALA A 361 -13.64 9.52 6.33
CA ALA A 361 -12.96 9.04 7.51
C ALA A 361 -13.23 7.53 7.67
N VAL A 362 -12.29 6.80 8.23
CA VAL A 362 -12.34 5.35 8.36
C VAL A 362 -11.97 4.92 9.78
N GLU A 363 -12.80 4.10 10.40
CA GLU A 363 -12.52 3.44 11.67
C GLU A 363 -12.16 1.97 11.38
N ALA A 364 -10.92 1.58 11.68
CA ALA A 364 -10.44 0.23 11.50
C ALA A 364 -10.97 -0.70 12.62
N PRO A 365 -11.21 -1.99 12.34
CA PRO A 365 -11.76 -2.94 13.30
C PRO A 365 -10.72 -3.52 14.27
N GLY A 366 -9.55 -2.95 14.38
CA GLY A 366 -8.48 -3.45 15.24
C GLY A 366 -7.28 -2.55 15.28
N ALA A 367 -6.23 -3.00 15.97
CA ALA A 367 -4.95 -2.32 16.02
C ALA A 367 -4.22 -2.40 14.67
N GLU A 368 -3.36 -1.44 14.41
CA GLU A 368 -2.59 -1.29 13.18
C GLU A 368 -1.73 -2.53 12.85
N ASP A 369 -1.18 -3.17 13.88
CA ASP A 369 -0.35 -4.36 13.77
C ASP A 369 -1.12 -5.69 13.94
N GLU A 370 -2.46 -5.62 14.08
CA GLU A 370 -3.30 -6.78 14.31
C GLU A 370 -3.64 -7.50 12.98
N TRP A 371 -3.04 -8.65 12.70
CA TRP A 371 -3.29 -9.46 11.50
C TRP A 371 -3.09 -8.66 10.20
N PHE A 372 -4.14 -8.60 9.37
CA PHE A 372 -4.15 -7.86 8.10
C PHE A 372 -4.75 -6.45 8.22
N VAL A 373 -5.06 -5.98 9.44
CA VAL A 373 -5.73 -4.68 9.64
C VAL A 373 -4.90 -3.55 9.05
N GLY A 374 -3.60 -3.50 9.33
CA GLY A 374 -2.72 -2.49 8.76
C GLY A 374 -2.66 -2.56 7.23
N VAL A 375 -2.46 -3.75 6.65
CA VAL A 375 -2.43 -3.92 5.18
C VAL A 375 -3.74 -3.49 4.53
N PHE A 376 -4.88 -3.79 5.16
CA PHE A 376 -6.19 -3.32 4.68
C PHE A 376 -6.27 -1.80 4.74
N GLY A 377 -5.81 -1.21 5.85
CA GLY A 377 -5.74 0.23 6.04
C GLY A 377 -4.91 0.93 4.97
N ASP A 378 -3.74 0.40 4.60
CA ASP A 378 -2.89 0.96 3.55
C ASP A 378 -3.62 1.02 2.19
N ILE A 379 -4.35 -0.04 1.82
CA ILE A 379 -5.12 -0.09 0.57
C ILE A 379 -6.31 0.87 0.63
N ILE A 380 -7.02 0.93 1.75
CA ILE A 380 -8.13 1.85 1.96
C ILE A 380 -7.63 3.30 1.91
N THR A 381 -6.50 3.60 2.58
CA THR A 381 -5.84 4.92 2.55
C THR A 381 -5.44 5.30 1.13
N TYR A 382 -4.87 4.37 0.37
CA TYR A 382 -4.50 4.59 -1.03
C TYR A 382 -5.68 5.08 -1.86
N VAL A 383 -6.85 4.47 -1.74
CA VAL A 383 -8.04 4.86 -2.50
C VAL A 383 -8.71 6.11 -1.91
N THR A 384 -8.98 6.13 -0.61
CA THR A 384 -9.83 7.15 0.03
C THR A 384 -9.08 8.42 0.44
N GLY A 385 -7.75 8.35 0.59
CA GLY A 385 -6.92 9.40 1.19
C GLY A 385 -7.14 9.56 2.70
N ALA A 386 -7.86 8.66 3.35
CA ALA A 386 -7.97 8.62 4.81
C ALA A 386 -6.68 8.04 5.39
N ALA A 387 -5.74 8.89 5.78
CA ALA A 387 -4.47 8.47 6.33
C ALA A 387 -4.47 8.49 7.87
N PRO A 388 -3.63 7.67 8.54
CA PRO A 388 -3.41 7.76 9.96
C PRO A 388 -2.62 9.04 10.32
N HIS A 389 -1.46 8.93 10.94
CA HIS A 389 -0.63 10.10 11.28
C HIS A 389 0.23 10.58 10.11
N THR A 390 0.40 9.77 9.07
CA THR A 390 1.30 10.00 7.93
C THR A 390 0.82 11.01 6.89
N GLY A 391 -0.49 11.27 6.83
CA GLY A 391 -1.08 12.10 5.78
C GLY A 391 -0.74 13.59 5.86
N PHE A 392 -1.01 14.33 4.78
CA PHE A 392 -0.94 15.78 4.76
C PHE A 392 -1.92 16.40 5.75
N ASN A 393 -1.48 17.45 6.45
CA ASN A 393 -2.29 18.17 7.44
C ASN A 393 -2.98 19.44 6.87
N GLY A 394 -2.79 19.74 5.58
CA GLY A 394 -3.43 20.89 4.90
C GLY A 394 -2.88 22.26 5.31
N SER A 395 -1.79 22.33 6.08
CA SER A 395 -1.22 23.59 6.58
C SER A 395 -0.65 24.49 5.49
N GLU A 396 -0.34 23.94 4.31
CA GLU A 396 0.16 24.67 3.15
C GLU A 396 -0.82 25.76 2.63
N PHE A 397 -2.09 25.66 2.96
CA PHE A 397 -3.09 26.67 2.60
C PHE A 397 -3.28 27.75 3.68
N GLY A 398 -2.55 27.67 4.79
CA GLY A 398 -2.63 28.60 5.91
C GLY A 398 -3.98 28.62 6.63
N ILE A 399 -4.87 27.69 6.28
CA ILE A 399 -6.16 27.43 6.93
C ILE A 399 -6.33 25.91 7.10
N VAL A 400 -7.00 25.51 8.16
CA VAL A 400 -7.41 24.11 8.29
C VAL A 400 -8.68 23.92 7.45
N ASN A 401 -8.50 23.47 6.20
CA ASN A 401 -9.62 23.07 5.36
C ASN A 401 -9.76 21.55 5.41
N PRO A 402 -10.87 21.00 5.95
CA PRO A 402 -11.05 19.55 6.08
C PRO A 402 -10.89 18.78 4.77
N LEU A 403 -11.16 19.44 3.64
CA LEU A 403 -11.01 18.85 2.30
C LEU A 403 -9.56 18.45 1.98
N PHE A 404 -8.58 19.18 2.54
CA PHE A 404 -7.14 18.95 2.28
C PHE A 404 -6.42 18.27 3.45
N VAL A 405 -7.06 18.11 4.60
CA VAL A 405 -6.52 17.31 5.70
C VAL A 405 -6.69 15.84 5.37
N ARG A 406 -5.60 15.08 5.35
CA ARG A 406 -5.60 13.63 5.20
C ARG A 406 -5.32 12.91 6.51
N GLN A 407 -4.46 13.53 7.31
CA GLN A 407 -3.99 13.03 8.60
C GLN A 407 -5.15 12.78 9.58
N ASN A 408 -5.05 11.71 10.37
CA ASN A 408 -6.02 11.32 11.41
C ASN A 408 -7.44 11.01 10.88
N LYS A 409 -7.56 10.63 9.63
CA LYS A 409 -8.83 10.15 9.04
C LYS A 409 -8.94 8.63 8.99
N MET A 410 -7.86 7.90 9.10
CA MET A 410 -7.81 6.48 9.41
C MET A 410 -7.52 6.35 10.90
N VAL A 411 -8.40 5.66 11.63
CA VAL A 411 -8.26 5.46 13.08
C VAL A 411 -8.22 3.97 13.39
N TYR A 412 -7.14 3.53 13.97
CA TYR A 412 -6.96 2.17 14.49
C TYR A 412 -7.30 2.13 15.99
N SER A 413 -7.65 0.95 16.52
CA SER A 413 -7.74 0.79 17.97
C SER A 413 -6.33 0.82 18.60
N GLU A 414 -6.22 1.33 19.83
CA GLU A 414 -4.96 1.39 20.56
C GLU A 414 -4.42 -0.01 20.90
N GLU A 415 -5.33 -0.97 21.13
CA GLU A 415 -5.01 -2.35 21.53
C GLU A 415 -5.65 -3.35 20.55
N PRO A 416 -5.00 -4.50 20.33
CA PRO A 416 -5.58 -5.57 19.54
C PRO A 416 -6.93 -6.03 20.10
N THR A 417 -7.93 -6.14 19.23
CA THR A 417 -9.29 -6.55 19.63
C THR A 417 -9.42 -8.07 19.82
N GLY A 418 -8.49 -8.84 19.24
CA GLY A 418 -8.57 -10.29 19.19
C GLY A 418 -9.73 -10.85 18.36
N GLN A 419 -10.49 -9.98 17.69
CA GLN A 419 -11.57 -10.41 16.83
C GLN A 419 -11.04 -11.05 15.55
N LEU A 420 -11.70 -12.12 15.10
CA LEU A 420 -11.42 -12.78 13.84
C LEU A 420 -12.50 -12.45 12.80
N PRO A 421 -12.19 -12.47 11.51
CA PRO A 421 -13.23 -12.45 10.49
C PRO A 421 -14.24 -13.60 10.73
N PRO A 422 -15.57 -13.41 10.52
CA PRO A 422 -16.24 -12.29 9.87
C PRO A 422 -16.68 -11.15 10.81
N MET A 423 -16.19 -11.09 12.04
CA MET A 423 -16.68 -10.13 13.04
C MET A 423 -16.09 -8.72 12.86
N ARG A 424 -15.05 -8.57 12.08
CA ARG A 424 -14.38 -7.29 11.83
C ARG A 424 -15.18 -6.44 10.86
N GLU A 425 -15.57 -5.25 11.29
CA GLU A 425 -16.31 -4.28 10.49
C GLU A 425 -15.49 -3.00 10.30
N TRP A 426 -15.23 -2.66 9.06
CA TRP A 426 -14.64 -1.38 8.66
C TRP A 426 -15.72 -0.34 8.55
N ILE A 427 -15.60 0.79 9.24
CA ILE A 427 -16.60 1.84 9.25
C ILE A 427 -16.10 3.04 8.47
N PHE A 428 -16.89 3.46 7.49
CA PHE A 428 -16.60 4.61 6.63
C PHE A 428 -17.62 5.70 6.89
N THR A 429 -17.14 6.93 7.06
CA THR A 429 -17.97 8.11 7.27
C THR A 429 -17.71 9.12 6.16
N ARG A 430 -18.73 9.52 5.44
CA ARG A 430 -18.69 10.61 4.47
C ARG A 430 -18.80 11.94 5.23
N LEU A 431 -17.75 12.76 5.21
CA LEU A 431 -17.58 13.90 6.12
C LEU A 431 -18.44 15.13 5.77
N ASP A 432 -18.89 15.25 4.52
CA ASP A 432 -19.74 16.36 4.07
C ASP A 432 -21.22 16.18 4.42
N THR A 433 -21.67 14.93 4.54
CA THR A 433 -23.07 14.58 4.84
C THR A 433 -23.27 13.94 6.20
N GLY A 434 -22.21 13.38 6.79
CA GLY A 434 -22.29 12.56 8.00
C GLY A 434 -22.71 11.10 7.74
N ALA A 435 -23.07 10.73 6.51
CA ALA A 435 -23.49 9.37 6.18
C ALA A 435 -22.41 8.35 6.57
N LYS A 436 -22.86 7.24 7.19
CA LYS A 436 -21.97 6.23 7.77
C LYS A 436 -22.34 4.83 7.29
N VAL A 437 -21.33 4.07 6.89
CA VAL A 437 -21.47 2.70 6.36
C VAL A 437 -20.44 1.79 7.00
N GLY A 438 -20.88 0.60 7.43
CA GLY A 438 -20.02 -0.48 7.89
C GLY A 438 -19.90 -1.57 6.83
N VAL A 439 -18.70 -2.11 6.62
CA VAL A 439 -18.49 -3.25 5.72
C VAL A 439 -17.74 -4.36 6.44
N LYS A 440 -18.34 -5.56 6.46
CA LYS A 440 -17.74 -6.79 6.97
C LYS A 440 -17.35 -7.69 5.83
N PHE A 441 -16.19 -8.31 5.94
CA PHE A 441 -15.68 -9.30 5.00
C PHE A 441 -15.57 -10.66 5.67
N ASN A 442 -16.32 -11.63 5.20
CA ASN A 442 -16.30 -13.00 5.71
C ASN A 442 -15.21 -13.84 5.04
N LEU A 443 -13.98 -13.66 5.46
CA LEU A 443 -12.81 -14.38 4.92
C LEU A 443 -12.94 -15.92 5.02
N VAL A 444 -13.80 -16.43 5.91
CA VAL A 444 -14.03 -17.89 6.10
C VAL A 444 -14.67 -18.52 4.85
N ILE A 445 -15.38 -17.74 4.05
CA ILE A 445 -15.99 -18.22 2.79
C ILE A 445 -14.95 -18.56 1.73
N ILE A 446 -13.77 -17.94 1.78
CA ILE A 446 -12.68 -18.28 0.88
C ILE A 446 -12.05 -19.59 1.33
N LEU A 447 -12.53 -20.71 0.81
CA LEU A 447 -12.04 -22.04 1.17
C LEU A 447 -10.89 -22.48 0.26
N PRO A 448 -10.01 -23.35 0.77
CA PRO A 448 -9.78 -23.71 2.17
C PRO A 448 -8.91 -22.68 2.91
N ILE A 449 -9.14 -22.53 4.22
CA ILE A 449 -8.25 -21.77 5.11
C ILE A 449 -6.84 -22.40 5.06
N PRO A 450 -5.76 -21.61 5.22
CA PRO A 450 -4.42 -22.14 5.26
C PRO A 450 -4.30 -23.26 6.29
N THR A 451 -4.06 -24.47 5.84
CA THR A 451 -3.82 -25.62 6.72
C THR A 451 -2.37 -25.67 7.13
N PRO A 452 -1.99 -26.39 8.21
CA PRO A 452 -0.59 -26.59 8.55
C PRO A 452 0.27 -27.10 7.39
N ALA A 453 -0.30 -27.96 6.53
CA ALA A 453 0.39 -28.44 5.33
C ALA A 453 0.66 -27.30 4.32
N ARG A 454 -0.20 -26.30 4.23
CA ARG A 454 0.03 -25.11 3.39
C ARG A 454 1.13 -24.22 3.94
N THR A 455 1.19 -24.03 5.25
CA THR A 455 2.26 -23.28 5.90
C THR A 455 3.63 -23.96 5.66
N GLU A 456 3.69 -25.29 5.81
CA GLU A 456 4.92 -26.03 5.49
C GLU A 456 5.27 -25.94 4.00
N MET A 457 4.28 -25.92 3.11
CA MET A 457 4.52 -25.70 1.69
C MET A 457 5.05 -24.29 1.42
N GLY A 458 4.49 -23.27 2.07
CA GLY A 458 4.98 -21.89 1.98
C GLY A 458 6.46 -21.78 2.37
N LYS A 459 6.85 -22.37 3.50
CA LYS A 459 8.25 -22.44 3.93
C LYS A 459 9.14 -23.16 2.91
N LYS A 460 8.66 -24.27 2.35
CA LYS A 460 9.37 -25.04 1.33
C LYS A 460 9.58 -24.22 0.06
N VAL A 461 8.54 -23.53 -0.41
CA VAL A 461 8.60 -22.62 -1.58
C VAL A 461 9.54 -21.46 -1.31
N ALA A 462 9.42 -20.80 -0.15
CA ALA A 462 10.29 -19.68 0.23
C ALA A 462 11.78 -20.08 0.36
N ALA A 463 12.06 -21.35 0.68
CA ALA A 463 13.41 -21.89 0.73
C ALA A 463 13.93 -22.40 -0.64
N GLY A 464 13.16 -22.26 -1.72
CA GLY A 464 13.52 -22.77 -3.04
C GLY A 464 13.60 -24.31 -3.12
N LEU A 465 12.95 -25.03 -2.20
CA LEU A 465 13.00 -26.49 -2.10
C LEU A 465 11.77 -27.18 -2.70
N ALA A 466 10.79 -26.41 -3.18
CA ALA A 466 9.60 -26.94 -3.81
C ALA A 466 9.91 -27.49 -5.22
N THR A 467 9.28 -28.61 -5.60
CA THR A 467 9.33 -29.04 -7.00
C THR A 467 8.53 -28.07 -7.89
N PRO A 468 8.73 -28.07 -9.22
CA PRO A 468 7.93 -27.23 -10.12
C PRO A 468 6.42 -27.45 -9.98
N GLU A 469 5.99 -28.69 -9.77
CA GLU A 469 4.57 -29.04 -9.58
C GLU A 469 4.03 -28.50 -8.24
N GLU A 470 4.82 -28.59 -7.18
CA GLU A 470 4.46 -28.05 -5.86
C GLU A 470 4.37 -26.52 -5.91
N LEU A 471 5.33 -25.86 -6.56
CA LEU A 471 5.33 -24.41 -6.76
C LEU A 471 4.09 -23.98 -7.57
N ALA A 472 3.82 -24.61 -8.72
CA ALA A 472 2.66 -24.29 -9.53
C ALA A 472 1.33 -24.50 -8.77
N GLY A 473 1.23 -25.58 -7.99
CA GLY A 473 0.07 -25.81 -7.12
C GLY A 473 -0.08 -24.77 -6.01
N TYR A 474 1.03 -24.29 -5.46
CA TYR A 474 1.04 -23.23 -4.46
C TYR A 474 0.61 -21.87 -5.05
N GLN A 475 1.15 -21.50 -6.21
CA GLN A 475 0.80 -20.29 -6.95
C GLN A 475 -0.68 -20.28 -7.34
N LYS A 476 -1.15 -21.39 -7.90
CA LYS A 476 -2.58 -21.53 -8.26
C LYS A 476 -3.49 -21.36 -7.05
N TYR A 477 -3.17 -21.97 -5.90
CA TYR A 477 -3.98 -21.85 -4.68
C TYR A 477 -4.16 -20.40 -4.24
N TRP A 478 -3.11 -19.60 -4.27
CA TRP A 478 -3.18 -18.19 -3.82
C TRP A 478 -3.90 -17.30 -4.83
N ASN A 479 -3.66 -17.50 -6.13
CA ASN A 479 -4.32 -16.73 -7.18
C ASN A 479 -5.81 -17.08 -7.30
N ASP A 480 -6.19 -18.36 -7.20
CA ASP A 480 -7.60 -18.77 -7.17
C ASP A 480 -8.36 -18.10 -6.01
N ARG A 481 -7.73 -17.94 -4.86
CA ARG A 481 -8.34 -17.26 -3.70
C ARG A 481 -8.52 -15.77 -3.92
N ALA A 482 -7.54 -15.12 -4.50
CA ALA A 482 -7.63 -13.70 -4.84
C ALA A 482 -8.74 -13.46 -5.88
N PHE A 483 -8.74 -14.25 -6.93
CA PHE A 483 -9.74 -14.20 -8.01
C PHE A 483 -11.16 -14.50 -7.50
N PHE A 484 -11.30 -15.52 -6.62
CA PHE A 484 -12.58 -15.86 -6.00
C PHE A 484 -13.23 -14.68 -5.29
N VAL A 485 -12.46 -13.86 -4.58
CA VAL A 485 -13.00 -12.65 -3.89
C VAL A 485 -13.57 -11.68 -4.88
N LEU A 486 -12.89 -11.43 -5.99
CA LEU A 486 -13.30 -10.47 -7.01
C LEU A 486 -14.57 -10.94 -7.74
N GLU A 487 -14.62 -12.22 -8.12
CA GLU A 487 -15.77 -12.79 -8.86
C GLU A 487 -17.03 -12.96 -7.99
N ASN A 488 -16.86 -13.18 -6.68
CA ASN A 488 -17.95 -13.51 -5.78
C ASN A 488 -18.26 -12.39 -4.77
N ALA A 489 -17.88 -11.15 -5.07
CA ALA A 489 -18.07 -10.01 -4.18
C ALA A 489 -19.54 -9.80 -3.74
N ASP A 490 -20.50 -10.25 -4.55
CA ASP A 490 -21.92 -10.14 -4.31
C ASP A 490 -22.56 -11.41 -3.75
N LEU A 491 -21.76 -12.44 -3.45
CA LEU A 491 -22.24 -13.65 -2.80
C LEU A 491 -22.80 -13.32 -1.40
N ASP A 492 -24.01 -13.80 -1.11
CA ASP A 492 -24.69 -13.55 0.16
C ASP A 492 -23.82 -13.96 1.38
N GLY A 493 -23.73 -13.05 2.33
CA GLY A 493 -22.92 -13.22 3.54
C GLY A 493 -21.39 -13.15 3.34
N PHE A 494 -20.91 -12.91 2.11
CA PHE A 494 -19.48 -12.77 1.85
C PHE A 494 -18.99 -11.36 2.22
N PHE A 495 -19.67 -10.34 1.71
CA PHE A 495 -19.52 -8.96 2.16
C PHE A 495 -20.88 -8.48 2.68
N THR A 496 -20.90 -7.99 3.92
CA THR A 496 -22.11 -7.42 4.50
C THR A 496 -21.93 -5.92 4.63
N VAL A 497 -22.83 -5.16 3.99
CA VAL A 497 -22.86 -3.70 4.07
C VAL A 497 -23.98 -3.28 5.02
N THR A 498 -23.65 -2.47 6.03
CA THR A 498 -24.58 -1.91 7.01
C THR A 498 -24.62 -0.41 6.82
N ILE A 499 -25.79 0.14 6.52
CA ILE A 499 -26.02 1.60 6.49
C ILE A 499 -26.48 2.00 7.89
N TYR A 500 -25.76 2.94 8.52
CA TYR A 500 -26.15 3.46 9.82
C TYR A 500 -27.09 4.65 9.61
N GLU A 501 -28.26 4.59 10.23
CA GLU A 501 -29.18 5.73 10.29
C GLU A 501 -28.63 6.77 11.28
N GLU A 502 -28.74 8.07 10.94
CA GLU A 502 -28.37 9.19 11.82
C GLU A 502 -29.24 9.24 13.09
#